data_7daeaa5500e9c084d192d891b3b3f946
#
_entry.id   7daeaa5500e9c084d192d891b3b3f946
#
_cell.length_a   1.000
_cell.length_b   1.000
_cell.length_c   1.000
_cell.angle_alpha   90.00
_cell.angle_beta   90.00
_cell.angle_gamma   90.00
#
_symmetry.space_group_name_H-M   'P 1'
#
loop_
_entity.id
_entity.type
_entity.pdbx_description
1 polymer ?
#
loop_
_entity_poly.entity_id
_entity_poly.type
_entity_poly.pdbx_seq_one_letter_code
_entity_poly.pdbx_strand_id
1 'polypeptide(L)'
;MTSLRQSNPLGSITVTTFLFIVIALATTHAFTPAASSIRTRIDTIATTQALSSSRITTSTASSVDLNTSATTASDSSAAAASPANYPRFKAVTVKAGMMTFIAAMCVALPITLAPQYAAYKLGLLDRVRKERLALSTGQFCARWLIRIVPFCKLQAVSEIDKGTTGSDASGEPKPAVWVCNHTSMLDVFLLMAADRKLRGRRKRPMKIVYWKKLEDNPVTKLLFRQCGFIAVQMAANEPGSANDYDVSSFKKLLKDSKQAFAEGFDIGILPEGQLNPSPEQGLMPIFSGAFTLARLSKRPVNLMALYGAHRLWHPIDGMHVKGRDVLVRSYPVGRYYRSSDEFVATFEKVVGHFGTTGADLPEAELQEWLTGKAWDDDQERISAATATATAASHTKNKK
;
A
#
# COMPACT_ATOMS: atom_id res chain seq x y z
N MET A 1 -49.31 14.03 28.05
CA MET A 1 -49.54 13.99 26.58
C MET A 1 -48.27 13.51 25.89
N THR A 2 -48.20 12.21 25.68
CA THR A 2 -47.05 11.50 25.11
C THR A 2 -47.36 11.19 23.64
N SER A 3 -46.67 11.83 22.72
CA SER A 3 -46.79 11.60 21.28
C SER A 3 -45.88 10.47 20.85
N LEU A 4 -46.45 9.32 20.55
CA LEU A 4 -45.81 8.20 19.90
C LEU A 4 -45.57 8.52 18.41
N ARG A 5 -44.29 8.68 18.01
CA ARG A 5 -43.89 8.71 16.61
C ARG A 5 -43.92 7.28 16.06
N GLN A 6 -44.92 6.96 15.24
CA GLN A 6 -44.95 5.79 14.39
C GLN A 6 -43.86 5.89 13.30
N SER A 7 -42.89 5.00 13.33
CA SER A 7 -41.91 4.80 12.26
C SER A 7 -42.56 3.97 11.15
N ASN A 8 -42.60 4.50 9.95
CA ASN A 8 -43.17 3.88 8.76
C ASN A 8 -42.20 2.78 8.20
N PRO A 9 -42.53 1.48 8.26
CA PRO A 9 -41.63 0.41 7.83
C PRO A 9 -41.55 0.25 6.30
N LEU A 10 -42.43 0.88 5.51
CA LEU A 10 -42.49 0.73 4.06
C LEU A 10 -41.40 1.48 3.28
N GLY A 11 -40.77 2.50 3.85
CA GLY A 11 -39.70 3.24 3.21
C GLY A 11 -38.36 2.51 3.18
N SER A 12 -38.14 1.57 4.10
CA SER A 12 -36.88 0.84 4.22
C SER A 12 -36.71 -0.26 3.15
N ILE A 13 -37.81 -0.90 2.74
CA ILE A 13 -37.78 -2.02 1.78
C ILE A 13 -37.53 -1.54 0.35
N THR A 14 -38.08 -0.39 -0.03
CA THR A 14 -37.91 0.20 -1.38
C THR A 14 -36.50 0.70 -1.63
N VAL A 15 -35.84 1.29 -0.65
CA VAL A 15 -34.45 1.75 -0.77
C VAL A 15 -33.50 0.58 -0.88
N THR A 16 -33.74 -0.49 -0.12
CA THR A 16 -32.92 -1.71 -0.16
C THR A 16 -33.05 -2.44 -1.49
N THR A 17 -34.27 -2.52 -2.05
CA THR A 17 -34.52 -3.18 -3.35
C THR A 17 -33.95 -2.38 -4.51
N PHE A 18 -34.07 -1.05 -4.49
CA PHE A 18 -33.45 -0.17 -5.49
C PHE A 18 -31.92 -0.22 -5.41
N LEU A 19 -31.38 -0.31 -4.21
CA LEU A 19 -29.95 -0.50 -3.96
C LEU A 19 -29.43 -1.79 -4.60
N PHE A 20 -30.15 -2.92 -4.45
CA PHE A 20 -29.79 -4.21 -5.06
C PHE A 20 -29.80 -4.18 -6.59
N ILE A 21 -30.75 -3.51 -7.22
CA ILE A 21 -30.85 -3.42 -8.68
C ILE A 21 -29.71 -2.55 -9.26
N VAL A 22 -29.38 -1.43 -8.65
CA VAL A 22 -28.27 -0.56 -9.07
C VAL A 22 -26.92 -1.27 -8.85
N ILE A 23 -26.81 -2.06 -7.79
CA ILE A 23 -25.64 -2.89 -7.47
C ILE A 23 -25.42 -3.95 -8.55
N ALA A 24 -26.46 -4.67 -8.98
CA ALA A 24 -26.35 -5.71 -10.02
C ALA A 24 -25.93 -5.13 -11.38
N LEU A 25 -26.41 -3.94 -11.74
CA LEU A 25 -26.06 -3.25 -13.00
C LEU A 25 -24.65 -2.65 -12.97
N ALA A 26 -24.19 -2.11 -11.84
CA ALA A 26 -22.85 -1.53 -11.71
C ALA A 26 -21.75 -2.60 -11.70
N THR A 27 -22.01 -3.79 -11.14
CA THR A 27 -21.03 -4.88 -11.06
C THR A 27 -20.81 -5.60 -12.38
N THR A 28 -21.81 -5.68 -13.25
CA THR A 28 -21.68 -6.32 -14.59
C THR A 28 -20.84 -5.47 -15.56
N HIS A 29 -20.80 -4.14 -15.44
CA HIS A 29 -20.04 -3.27 -16.33
C HIS A 29 -18.68 -2.79 -15.78
N ALA A 30 -18.47 -2.83 -14.47
CA ALA A 30 -17.25 -2.27 -13.85
C ALA A 30 -16.07 -3.25 -13.77
N PHE A 31 -16.27 -4.55 -13.95
CA PHE A 31 -15.27 -5.58 -13.64
C PHE A 31 -15.02 -6.64 -14.74
N THR A 32 -15.33 -6.37 -15.99
CA THR A 32 -14.92 -7.19 -17.14
C THR A 32 -13.81 -6.47 -17.94
N PRO A 33 -12.81 -7.13 -18.48
CA PRO A 33 -11.69 -7.79 -17.84
C PRO A 33 -10.34 -7.21 -18.30
N ALA A 34 -9.58 -6.68 -17.39
CA ALA A 34 -8.13 -6.59 -17.60
C ALA A 34 -7.42 -7.95 -17.30
N ALA A 35 -8.13 -8.89 -16.67
CA ALA A 35 -7.56 -10.17 -16.22
C ALA A 35 -7.09 -11.10 -17.35
N SER A 36 -7.75 -11.13 -18.51
CA SER A 36 -7.32 -11.96 -19.64
C SER A 36 -6.02 -11.45 -20.29
N SER A 37 -5.85 -10.15 -20.36
CA SER A 37 -4.61 -9.53 -20.88
C SER A 37 -3.41 -9.72 -19.93
N ILE A 38 -3.66 -9.78 -18.63
CA ILE A 38 -2.60 -9.98 -17.63
C ILE A 38 -2.10 -11.43 -17.65
N ARG A 39 -2.98 -12.41 -17.77
CA ARG A 39 -2.60 -13.83 -17.78
C ARG A 39 -1.67 -14.17 -18.95
N THR A 40 -1.99 -13.71 -20.15
CA THR A 40 -1.15 -13.92 -21.36
C THR A 40 0.22 -13.27 -21.24
N ARG A 41 0.35 -12.15 -20.51
CA ARG A 41 1.62 -11.44 -20.30
C ARG A 41 2.51 -12.08 -19.24
N ILE A 42 1.92 -12.69 -18.20
CA ILE A 42 2.69 -13.33 -17.12
C ILE A 42 3.34 -14.62 -17.62
N ASP A 43 2.66 -15.40 -18.43
CA ASP A 43 3.23 -16.60 -19.05
C ASP A 43 4.46 -16.26 -19.91
N THR A 44 4.46 -15.09 -20.56
CA THR A 44 5.61 -14.59 -21.35
C THR A 44 6.78 -14.17 -20.46
N ILE A 45 6.53 -13.54 -19.30
CA ILE A 45 7.59 -13.09 -18.37
C ILE A 45 8.23 -14.28 -17.67
N ALA A 46 7.43 -15.26 -17.22
CA ALA A 46 7.93 -16.47 -16.60
C ALA A 46 8.85 -17.26 -17.55
N THR A 47 8.49 -17.31 -18.84
CA THR A 47 9.31 -17.97 -19.87
C THR A 47 10.62 -17.21 -20.12
N THR A 48 10.61 -15.88 -20.09
CA THR A 48 11.81 -15.05 -20.32
C THR A 48 12.78 -15.11 -19.12
N GLN A 49 12.25 -15.14 -17.88
CA GLN A 49 13.10 -15.32 -16.69
C GLN A 49 13.72 -16.72 -16.59
N ALA A 50 12.98 -17.75 -16.97
CA ALA A 50 13.52 -19.13 -17.02
C ALA A 50 14.67 -19.25 -18.03
N LEU A 51 14.61 -18.55 -19.15
CA LEU A 51 15.68 -18.53 -20.17
C LEU A 51 16.92 -17.72 -19.76
N SER A 52 16.77 -16.69 -18.91
CA SER A 52 17.90 -15.92 -18.40
C SER A 52 18.64 -16.63 -17.24
N SER A 53 17.93 -17.41 -16.44
CA SER A 53 18.49 -18.17 -15.32
C SER A 53 19.32 -19.38 -15.76
N SER A 54 19.06 -19.95 -16.95
CA SER A 54 19.79 -21.13 -17.44
C SER A 54 21.17 -20.83 -18.03
N ARG A 55 21.60 -19.56 -18.11
CA ARG A 55 22.91 -19.17 -18.68
C ARG A 55 24.03 -18.91 -17.67
N ILE A 56 23.82 -19.08 -16.37
CA ILE A 56 24.81 -18.76 -15.31
C ILE A 56 25.20 -20.00 -14.47
N THR A 57 25.10 -21.21 -14.97
CA THR A 57 25.60 -22.38 -14.24
C THR A 57 26.55 -23.19 -15.07
N THR A 58 27.78 -22.68 -15.27
CA THR A 58 28.96 -23.48 -15.49
C THR A 58 30.18 -22.74 -14.95
N SER A 59 30.54 -22.96 -13.68
CA SER A 59 31.94 -22.93 -13.21
C SER A 59 32.03 -23.47 -11.77
N THR A 60 32.66 -24.64 -11.68
CA THR A 60 33.50 -25.21 -10.62
C THR A 60 32.97 -25.40 -9.21
N ALA A 61 32.65 -26.66 -8.92
CA ALA A 61 32.65 -27.25 -7.58
C ALA A 61 34.05 -27.26 -6.97
N SER A 62 34.16 -26.79 -5.72
CA SER A 62 35.24 -27.17 -4.81
C SER A 62 34.65 -27.40 -3.43
N SER A 63 34.71 -28.63 -2.99
CA SER A 63 34.28 -29.12 -1.68
C SER A 63 35.21 -28.62 -0.59
N VAL A 64 34.63 -28.04 0.47
CA VAL A 64 35.31 -27.90 1.78
C VAL A 64 34.30 -28.35 2.85
N ASP A 65 34.59 -29.52 3.43
CA ASP A 65 33.98 -30.00 4.66
C ASP A 65 34.42 -29.14 5.84
N LEU A 66 33.49 -28.65 6.60
CA LEU A 66 33.73 -28.14 7.95
C LEU A 66 32.60 -28.57 8.88
N ASN A 67 32.91 -29.64 9.62
CA ASN A 67 32.25 -30.05 10.84
C ASN A 67 32.34 -28.94 11.89
N THR A 68 31.24 -28.42 12.39
CA THR A 68 31.22 -27.69 13.67
C THR A 68 29.88 -27.91 14.39
N SER A 69 30.05 -28.35 15.58
CA SER A 69 29.15 -28.75 16.66
C SER A 69 27.84 -27.91 16.80
N ALA A 70 26.73 -28.62 16.91
CA ALA A 70 25.44 -28.13 17.26
C ALA A 70 25.40 -27.67 18.74
N THR A 71 25.08 -26.40 18.94
CA THR A 71 24.58 -25.87 20.22
C THR A 71 23.07 -25.65 20.07
N THR A 72 22.31 -26.40 20.84
CA THR A 72 20.85 -26.34 20.90
C THR A 72 20.40 -25.02 21.51
N ALA A 73 19.97 -24.09 20.64
CA ALA A 73 19.14 -22.97 21.03
C ALA A 73 17.68 -23.34 20.74
N SER A 74 16.86 -23.25 21.78
CA SER A 74 15.43 -23.54 21.73
C SER A 74 14.69 -22.57 20.79
N ASP A 75 14.45 -23.01 19.56
CA ASP A 75 13.60 -22.36 18.60
C ASP A 75 12.14 -22.37 19.07
N SER A 76 11.65 -21.24 19.55
CA SER A 76 10.24 -20.94 19.51
C SER A 76 9.88 -20.47 18.09
N SER A 77 10.03 -21.36 17.13
CA SER A 77 9.50 -21.21 15.78
C SER A 77 7.98 -21.10 15.88
N ALA A 78 7.46 -19.87 15.79
CA ALA A 78 6.06 -19.64 15.44
C ALA A 78 5.89 -20.17 14.02
N ALA A 79 5.56 -21.46 13.93
CA ALA A 79 5.27 -22.17 12.70
C ALA A 79 4.27 -21.34 11.90
N ALA A 80 4.71 -20.80 10.76
CA ALA A 80 3.85 -20.24 9.74
C ALA A 80 2.82 -21.32 9.40
N ALA A 81 1.60 -21.16 9.92
CA ALA A 81 0.53 -22.11 9.74
C ALA A 81 0.34 -22.28 8.23
N SER A 82 0.67 -23.49 7.76
CA SER A 82 0.33 -23.97 6.42
C SER A 82 -1.07 -23.46 6.06
N PRO A 83 -1.38 -23.01 4.84
CA PRO A 83 -2.66 -22.42 4.51
C PRO A 83 -3.73 -23.51 4.66
N ALA A 84 -4.23 -23.64 5.89
CA ALA A 84 -5.34 -24.52 6.21
C ALA A 84 -6.47 -24.11 5.27
N ASN A 85 -6.99 -25.08 4.50
CA ASN A 85 -8.07 -24.89 3.55
C ASN A 85 -9.19 -24.07 4.22
N TYR A 86 -9.26 -22.77 3.86
CA TYR A 86 -10.28 -21.89 4.42
C TYR A 86 -11.66 -22.47 4.08
N PRO A 87 -12.53 -22.71 5.06
CA PRO A 87 -13.78 -23.43 4.82
C PRO A 87 -14.58 -22.80 3.69
N ARG A 88 -14.96 -23.57 2.67
CA ARG A 88 -15.64 -23.07 1.45
C ARG A 88 -16.86 -22.21 1.77
N PHE A 89 -17.68 -22.62 2.75
CA PHE A 89 -18.86 -21.85 3.18
C PHE A 89 -18.46 -20.46 3.72
N LYS A 90 -17.42 -20.38 4.56
CA LYS A 90 -16.89 -19.10 5.07
C LYS A 90 -16.32 -18.25 3.94
N ALA A 91 -15.65 -18.86 2.96
CA ALA A 91 -15.10 -18.13 1.80
C ALA A 91 -16.22 -17.48 0.96
N VAL A 92 -17.34 -18.18 0.72
CA VAL A 92 -18.50 -17.62 0.00
C VAL A 92 -19.10 -16.44 0.76
N THR A 93 -19.28 -16.55 2.07
CA THR A 93 -19.82 -15.46 2.90
C THR A 93 -18.91 -14.23 2.89
N VAL A 94 -17.59 -14.42 3.00
CA VAL A 94 -16.62 -13.34 2.93
C VAL A 94 -16.62 -12.68 1.55
N LYS A 95 -16.69 -13.47 0.48
CA LYS A 95 -16.76 -12.97 -0.90
C LYS A 95 -18.04 -12.15 -1.12
N ALA A 96 -19.20 -12.65 -0.67
CA ALA A 96 -20.45 -11.90 -0.73
C ALA A 96 -20.38 -10.60 0.05
N GLY A 97 -19.82 -10.62 1.28
CA GLY A 97 -19.61 -9.42 2.09
C GLY A 97 -18.68 -8.41 1.40
N MET A 98 -17.59 -8.86 0.80
CA MET A 98 -16.66 -8.00 0.06
C MET A 98 -17.35 -7.34 -1.15
N MET A 99 -18.13 -8.11 -1.93
CA MET A 99 -18.90 -7.57 -3.04
C MET A 99 -19.94 -6.55 -2.57
N THR A 100 -20.66 -6.84 -1.48
CA THR A 100 -21.59 -5.91 -0.85
C THR A 100 -20.90 -4.62 -0.39
N PHE A 101 -19.71 -4.73 0.21
CA PHE A 101 -18.90 -3.58 0.60
C PHE A 101 -18.54 -2.69 -0.60
N ILE A 102 -18.02 -3.29 -1.67
CA ILE A 102 -17.62 -2.54 -2.88
C ILE A 102 -18.84 -1.86 -3.50
N ALA A 103 -19.92 -2.58 -3.66
CA ALA A 103 -21.14 -2.05 -4.22
C ALA A 103 -21.73 -0.91 -3.35
N ALA A 104 -21.72 -1.07 -2.03
CA ALA A 104 -22.15 -0.03 -1.11
C ALA A 104 -21.23 1.21 -1.19
N MET A 105 -19.92 1.03 -1.35
CA MET A 105 -18.99 2.15 -1.59
C MET A 105 -19.29 2.87 -2.90
N CYS A 106 -19.58 2.14 -3.98
CA CYS A 106 -19.94 2.71 -5.28
C CYS A 106 -21.21 3.57 -5.22
N VAL A 107 -22.10 3.31 -4.30
CA VAL A 107 -23.34 4.08 -4.09
C VAL A 107 -23.16 5.18 -3.05
N ALA A 108 -22.56 4.85 -1.91
CA ALA A 108 -22.41 5.79 -0.80
C ALA A 108 -21.49 6.97 -1.16
N LEU A 109 -20.41 6.74 -1.90
CA LEU A 109 -19.47 7.80 -2.27
C LEU A 109 -20.12 8.87 -3.17
N PRO A 110 -20.76 8.57 -4.29
CA PRO A 110 -21.45 9.58 -5.09
C PRO A 110 -22.49 10.37 -4.28
N ILE A 111 -23.33 9.67 -3.51
CA ILE A 111 -24.40 10.30 -2.71
C ILE A 111 -23.81 11.26 -1.67
N THR A 112 -22.78 10.85 -0.96
CA THR A 112 -22.18 11.66 0.12
C THR A 112 -21.26 12.76 -0.41
N LEU A 113 -20.69 12.62 -1.60
CA LEU A 113 -19.83 13.63 -2.21
C LEU A 113 -20.60 14.66 -3.04
N ALA A 114 -21.81 14.32 -3.52
CA ALA A 114 -22.61 15.23 -4.35
C ALA A 114 -22.93 16.58 -3.68
N PRO A 115 -23.35 16.64 -2.39
CA PRO A 115 -23.60 17.93 -1.70
C PRO A 115 -22.34 18.81 -1.61
N GLN A 116 -21.18 18.20 -1.37
CA GLN A 116 -19.90 18.90 -1.28
C GLN A 116 -19.48 19.46 -2.64
N TYR A 117 -19.72 18.72 -3.71
CA TYR A 117 -19.48 19.16 -5.07
C TYR A 117 -20.43 20.31 -5.47
N ALA A 118 -21.71 20.21 -5.11
CA ALA A 118 -22.68 21.27 -5.34
C ALA A 118 -22.30 22.55 -4.58
N ALA A 119 -21.95 22.45 -3.30
CA ALA A 119 -21.48 23.58 -2.50
C ALA A 119 -20.22 24.24 -3.09
N TYR A 120 -19.29 23.44 -3.62
CA TYR A 120 -18.12 23.96 -4.34
C TYR A 120 -18.51 24.70 -5.62
N LYS A 121 -19.45 24.17 -6.42
CA LYS A 121 -19.93 24.80 -7.65
C LYS A 121 -20.69 26.10 -7.39
N LEU A 122 -21.37 26.18 -6.25
CA LEU A 122 -22.06 27.40 -5.80
C LEU A 122 -21.11 28.43 -5.14
N GLY A 123 -19.80 28.16 -5.09
CA GLY A 123 -18.83 29.06 -4.46
C GLY A 123 -18.85 29.08 -2.92
N LEU A 124 -19.64 28.20 -2.29
CA LEU A 124 -19.73 28.10 -0.82
C LEU A 124 -18.52 27.39 -0.19
N LEU A 125 -17.79 26.59 -0.97
CA LEU A 125 -16.58 25.90 -0.56
C LEU A 125 -15.44 26.23 -1.52
N ASP A 126 -14.26 26.48 -0.98
CA ASP A 126 -13.04 26.50 -1.78
C ASP A 126 -12.59 25.07 -2.15
N ARG A 127 -11.65 24.96 -3.10
CA ARG A 127 -11.14 23.66 -3.58
C ARG A 127 -10.53 22.82 -2.44
N VAL A 128 -9.72 23.44 -1.58
CA VAL A 128 -8.99 22.73 -0.51
C VAL A 128 -9.95 22.18 0.54
N ARG A 129 -10.95 22.98 0.95
CA ARG A 129 -12.00 22.54 1.89
C ARG A 129 -12.83 21.41 1.30
N LYS A 130 -13.21 21.51 0.02
CA LYS A 130 -13.93 20.44 -0.68
C LYS A 130 -13.12 19.14 -0.66
N GLU A 131 -11.83 19.17 -1.02
CA GLU A 131 -10.98 17.99 -1.04
C GLU A 131 -10.78 17.38 0.35
N ARG A 132 -10.59 18.21 1.39
CA ARG A 132 -10.51 17.75 2.79
C ARG A 132 -11.79 17.06 3.26
N LEU A 133 -12.94 17.65 2.92
CA LEU A 133 -14.24 17.05 3.24
C LEU A 133 -14.44 15.73 2.49
N ALA A 134 -14.10 15.68 1.20
CA ALA A 134 -14.20 14.46 0.39
C ALA A 134 -13.35 13.33 0.97
N LEU A 135 -12.10 13.59 1.35
CA LEU A 135 -11.21 12.63 2.01
C LEU A 135 -11.80 12.12 3.33
N SER A 136 -12.27 13.05 4.18
CA SER A 136 -12.89 12.69 5.46
C SER A 136 -14.14 11.84 5.28
N THR A 137 -14.97 12.19 4.29
CA THR A 137 -16.19 11.45 3.93
C THR A 137 -15.86 10.04 3.42
N GLY A 138 -14.88 9.92 2.50
CA GLY A 138 -14.44 8.64 2.00
C GLY A 138 -13.91 7.72 3.11
N GLN A 139 -13.09 8.26 4.02
CA GLN A 139 -12.59 7.53 5.19
C GLN A 139 -13.72 7.11 6.15
N PHE A 140 -14.71 7.98 6.35
CA PHE A 140 -15.88 7.66 7.16
C PHE A 140 -16.68 6.53 6.53
N CYS A 141 -17.00 6.64 5.24
CA CYS A 141 -17.74 5.59 4.51
C CYS A 141 -17.00 4.24 4.55
N ALA A 142 -15.71 4.19 4.22
CA ALA A 142 -14.93 2.97 4.24
C ALA A 142 -14.92 2.31 5.63
N ARG A 143 -14.65 3.10 6.69
CA ARG A 143 -14.62 2.60 8.06
C ARG A 143 -15.98 2.10 8.55
N TRP A 144 -17.06 2.82 8.20
CA TRP A 144 -18.41 2.49 8.63
C TRP A 144 -18.92 1.24 7.91
N LEU A 145 -18.70 1.15 6.60
CA LEU A 145 -19.12 0.00 5.80
C LEU A 145 -18.39 -1.29 6.19
N ILE A 146 -17.09 -1.23 6.51
CA ILE A 146 -16.36 -2.40 7.03
C ILE A 146 -16.95 -2.91 8.35
N ARG A 147 -17.50 -2.01 9.18
CA ARG A 147 -18.16 -2.40 10.43
C ARG A 147 -19.52 -3.05 10.21
N ILE A 148 -20.30 -2.56 9.23
CA ILE A 148 -21.65 -3.08 8.92
C ILE A 148 -21.55 -4.37 8.13
N VAL A 149 -20.58 -4.45 7.20
CA VAL A 149 -20.35 -5.58 6.34
C VAL A 149 -18.97 -6.17 6.68
N PRO A 150 -18.87 -7.00 7.72
CA PRO A 150 -17.58 -7.45 8.25
C PRO A 150 -16.98 -8.58 7.41
N PHE A 151 -16.61 -8.30 6.16
CA PHE A 151 -15.95 -9.26 5.27
C PHE A 151 -14.50 -9.55 5.68
N CYS A 152 -13.83 -8.62 6.38
CA CYS A 152 -12.48 -8.78 6.89
C CYS A 152 -12.38 -8.41 8.37
N LYS A 153 -11.32 -8.88 9.02
CA LYS A 153 -10.91 -8.46 10.37
C LYS A 153 -9.75 -7.47 10.23
N LEU A 154 -10.08 -6.19 10.09
CA LEU A 154 -9.09 -5.14 9.95
C LEU A 154 -8.52 -4.74 11.31
N GLN A 155 -7.24 -5.01 11.51
CA GLN A 155 -6.47 -4.58 12.66
C GLN A 155 -5.44 -3.54 12.22
N ALA A 156 -5.41 -2.41 12.94
CA ALA A 156 -4.45 -1.35 12.68
C ALA A 156 -3.61 -1.12 13.93
N VAL A 157 -2.29 -1.17 13.76
CA VAL A 157 -1.30 -0.98 14.83
C VAL A 157 -0.46 0.25 14.49
N SER A 158 -0.31 1.15 15.45
CA SER A 158 0.48 2.36 15.31
C SER A 158 1.14 2.72 16.63
N GLU A 159 2.31 3.30 16.56
CA GLU A 159 3.05 3.84 17.71
C GLU A 159 2.90 5.36 17.84
N ILE A 160 2.01 5.99 17.09
CA ILE A 160 1.85 7.47 17.10
C ILE A 160 1.54 8.04 18.47
N ASP A 161 0.86 7.28 19.34
CA ASP A 161 0.53 7.74 20.70
C ASP A 161 1.78 7.84 21.61
N LYS A 162 2.95 7.36 21.17
CA LYS A 162 4.23 7.43 21.90
C LYS A 162 5.01 8.75 21.66
N GLY A 163 4.43 9.74 20.99
CA GLY A 163 4.99 11.11 20.90
C GLY A 163 6.11 11.32 19.88
N THR A 164 6.27 10.44 18.90
CA THR A 164 7.43 10.42 17.99
C THR A 164 7.27 11.25 16.71
N THR A 165 6.12 11.87 16.46
CA THR A 165 5.95 12.73 15.28
C THR A 165 6.56 14.10 15.49
N GLY A 166 7.60 14.42 14.71
CA GLY A 166 8.17 15.78 14.69
C GLY A 166 7.10 16.81 14.39
N SER A 167 6.82 17.66 15.37
CA SER A 167 5.89 18.79 15.23
C SER A 167 6.62 20.00 14.64
N ASP A 168 5.89 20.86 13.95
CA ASP A 168 6.35 22.21 13.62
C ASP A 168 6.23 23.13 14.84
N ALA A 169 6.63 24.41 14.67
CA ALA A 169 6.56 25.41 15.73
C ALA A 169 5.14 25.66 16.28
N SER A 170 4.11 25.22 15.55
CA SER A 170 2.69 25.30 15.97
C SER A 170 2.22 24.04 16.70
N GLY A 171 3.08 23.03 16.90
CA GLY A 171 2.70 21.74 17.47
C GLY A 171 1.95 20.81 16.51
N GLU A 172 1.81 21.21 15.22
CA GLU A 172 1.21 20.36 14.20
C GLU A 172 2.25 19.44 13.55
N PRO A 173 1.89 18.19 13.18
CA PRO A 173 2.78 17.29 12.44
C PRO A 173 3.21 17.95 11.13
N LYS A 174 4.51 17.89 10.80
CA LYS A 174 5.00 18.36 9.49
C LYS A 174 4.41 17.50 8.38
N PRO A 175 4.10 18.11 7.19
CA PRO A 175 3.68 17.33 6.03
C PRO A 175 4.75 16.28 5.65
N ALA A 176 4.32 15.07 5.35
CA ALA A 176 5.18 13.93 5.10
C ALA A 176 4.77 13.15 3.84
N VAL A 177 5.70 12.36 3.32
CA VAL A 177 5.43 11.30 2.34
C VAL A 177 5.20 10.01 3.10
N TRP A 178 4.09 9.32 2.82
CA TRP A 178 3.75 8.02 3.39
C TRP A 178 3.87 6.97 2.31
N VAL A 179 4.60 5.91 2.58
CA VAL A 179 4.82 4.82 1.63
C VAL A 179 4.30 3.51 2.19
N CYS A 180 3.67 2.69 1.32
CA CYS A 180 3.07 1.41 1.69
C CYS A 180 3.24 0.41 0.55
N ASN A 181 3.33 -0.88 0.85
CA ASN A 181 3.28 -1.95 -0.14
C ASN A 181 1.90 -2.06 -0.81
N HIS A 182 1.84 -2.69 -2.00
CA HIS A 182 0.63 -2.78 -2.82
C HIS A 182 0.27 -4.24 -3.13
N THR A 183 -0.63 -4.81 -2.36
CA THR A 183 -0.90 -6.26 -2.36
C THR A 183 -2.29 -6.64 -2.89
N SER A 184 -3.24 -5.69 -2.94
CA SER A 184 -4.63 -5.98 -3.29
C SER A 184 -5.36 -4.77 -3.86
N MET A 185 -6.37 -5.01 -4.68
CA MET A 185 -7.31 -3.97 -5.13
C MET A 185 -8.07 -3.29 -3.98
N LEU A 186 -8.07 -3.89 -2.78
CA LEU A 186 -8.73 -3.34 -1.59
C LEU A 186 -7.84 -2.39 -0.80
N ASP A 187 -6.54 -2.31 -1.07
CA ASP A 187 -5.55 -1.62 -0.22
C ASP A 187 -5.95 -0.18 0.09
N VAL A 188 -6.36 0.59 -0.92
CA VAL A 188 -6.76 2.00 -0.73
C VAL A 188 -7.95 2.11 0.24
N PHE A 189 -8.95 1.25 0.13
CA PHE A 189 -10.13 1.27 1.01
C PHE A 189 -9.79 0.83 2.43
N LEU A 190 -8.90 -0.17 2.58
CA LEU A 190 -8.43 -0.67 3.87
C LEU A 190 -7.58 0.39 4.59
N LEU A 191 -6.66 1.03 3.85
CA LEU A 191 -5.86 2.15 4.36
C LEU A 191 -6.75 3.34 4.76
N MET A 192 -7.74 3.72 3.93
CA MET A 192 -8.70 4.76 4.27
C MET A 192 -9.49 4.44 5.55
N ALA A 193 -9.94 3.20 5.71
CA ALA A 193 -10.67 2.78 6.90
C ALA A 193 -9.79 2.77 8.15
N ALA A 194 -8.52 2.38 8.04
CA ALA A 194 -7.53 2.29 9.11
C ALA A 194 -6.91 3.65 9.47
N ASP A 195 -6.92 4.62 8.57
CA ASP A 195 -6.13 5.84 8.57
C ASP A 195 -6.14 6.62 9.92
N ARG A 196 -7.29 6.70 10.59
CA ARG A 196 -7.38 7.36 11.90
C ARG A 196 -6.60 6.63 13.00
N LYS A 197 -6.52 5.29 12.94
CA LYS A 197 -5.74 4.51 13.89
C LYS A 197 -4.26 4.54 13.57
N LEU A 198 -3.90 4.53 12.27
CA LEU A 198 -2.53 4.52 11.80
C LEU A 198 -1.79 5.85 12.02
N ARG A 199 -2.49 6.99 11.81
CA ARG A 199 -1.88 8.31 11.80
C ARG A 199 -2.41 9.26 12.90
N GLY A 200 -3.26 8.74 13.80
CA GLY A 200 -3.81 9.49 14.93
C GLY A 200 -4.95 10.44 14.56
N ARG A 201 -5.48 11.15 15.58
CA ARG A 201 -6.62 12.08 15.43
C ARG A 201 -6.23 13.41 14.77
N ARG A 202 -5.02 13.91 15.05
CA ARG A 202 -4.49 15.19 14.54
C ARG A 202 -3.77 15.05 13.20
N LYS A 203 -3.98 13.95 12.50
CA LYS A 203 -3.38 13.69 11.21
C LYS A 203 -3.76 14.72 10.16
N ARG A 204 -2.85 15.00 9.25
CA ARG A 204 -3.14 15.76 8.02
C ARG A 204 -3.94 14.87 7.05
N PRO A 205 -4.86 15.43 6.24
CA PRO A 205 -5.48 14.67 5.17
C PRO A 205 -4.42 14.23 4.15
N MET A 206 -4.55 13.03 3.60
CA MET A 206 -3.55 12.43 2.70
C MET A 206 -4.10 12.29 1.29
N LYS A 207 -3.39 12.82 0.30
CA LYS A 207 -3.64 12.59 -1.12
C LYS A 207 -2.81 11.41 -1.59
N ILE A 208 -3.43 10.50 -2.33
CA ILE A 208 -2.75 9.31 -2.86
C ILE A 208 -2.30 9.59 -4.29
N VAL A 209 -1.08 9.16 -4.61
CA VAL A 209 -0.58 9.12 -6.00
C VAL A 209 -1.14 7.87 -6.65
N TYR A 210 -1.75 8.01 -7.82
CA TYR A 210 -2.39 6.90 -8.53
C TYR A 210 -2.10 6.91 -10.02
N TRP A 211 -2.20 5.74 -10.64
CA TRP A 211 -2.06 5.61 -12.09
C TRP A 211 -3.29 6.17 -12.81
N LYS A 212 -3.09 7.12 -13.72
CA LYS A 212 -4.15 7.84 -14.42
C LYS A 212 -5.15 6.93 -15.15
N LYS A 213 -4.72 5.74 -15.62
CA LYS A 213 -5.59 4.75 -16.26
C LYS A 213 -6.73 4.27 -15.35
N LEU A 214 -6.60 4.39 -14.02
CA LEU A 214 -7.69 4.08 -13.09
C LEU A 214 -8.89 5.04 -13.22
N GLU A 215 -8.73 6.16 -13.93
CA GLU A 215 -9.84 7.06 -14.29
C GLU A 215 -10.76 6.52 -15.40
N ASP A 216 -10.40 5.42 -16.06
CA ASP A 216 -11.26 4.77 -17.05
C ASP A 216 -12.53 4.21 -16.36
N ASN A 217 -12.45 3.87 -15.07
CA ASN A 217 -13.59 3.52 -14.28
C ASN A 217 -14.25 4.79 -13.70
N PRO A 218 -15.55 5.03 -13.96
CA PRO A 218 -16.24 6.26 -13.57
C PRO A 218 -16.31 6.48 -12.04
N VAL A 219 -16.36 5.40 -11.25
CA VAL A 219 -16.44 5.48 -9.79
C VAL A 219 -15.10 5.89 -9.20
N THR A 220 -14.01 5.26 -9.61
CA THR A 220 -12.66 5.63 -9.19
C THR A 220 -12.30 7.03 -9.65
N LYS A 221 -12.66 7.40 -10.88
CA LYS A 221 -12.49 8.76 -11.43
C LYS A 221 -13.19 9.80 -10.57
N LEU A 222 -14.47 9.54 -10.19
CA LEU A 222 -15.21 10.45 -9.33
C LEU A 222 -14.52 10.62 -7.98
N LEU A 223 -14.20 9.52 -7.30
CA LEU A 223 -13.52 9.52 -6.00
C LEU A 223 -12.19 10.28 -6.08
N PHE A 224 -11.33 9.93 -7.03
CA PHE A 224 -9.97 10.47 -7.12
C PHE A 224 -9.99 11.98 -7.42
N ARG A 225 -10.87 12.42 -8.31
CA ARG A 225 -11.03 13.85 -8.61
C ARG A 225 -11.65 14.65 -7.47
N GLN A 226 -12.61 14.09 -6.75
CA GLN A 226 -13.22 14.77 -5.60
C GLN A 226 -12.25 14.89 -4.43
N CYS A 227 -11.46 13.85 -4.17
CA CYS A 227 -10.43 13.86 -3.14
C CYS A 227 -9.16 14.64 -3.54
N GLY A 228 -9.05 15.07 -4.81
CA GLY A 228 -7.87 15.76 -5.30
C GLY A 228 -6.61 14.90 -5.28
N PHE A 229 -6.75 13.59 -5.53
CA PHE A 229 -5.62 12.68 -5.65
C PHE A 229 -4.73 13.06 -6.84
N ILE A 230 -3.48 12.64 -6.82
CA ILE A 230 -2.47 13.06 -7.79
C ILE A 230 -2.28 11.97 -8.85
N ALA A 231 -2.70 12.26 -10.07
CA ALA A 231 -2.58 11.35 -11.19
C ALA A 231 -1.16 11.33 -11.75
N VAL A 232 -0.61 10.13 -11.97
CA VAL A 232 0.67 9.90 -12.66
C VAL A 232 0.41 9.08 -13.91
N GLN A 233 1.05 9.46 -15.00
CA GLN A 233 1.06 8.68 -16.23
C GLN A 233 2.35 7.86 -16.25
N MET A 234 2.21 6.55 -16.24
CA MET A 234 3.33 5.64 -16.43
C MET A 234 3.55 5.48 -17.93
N ALA A 235 4.81 5.40 -18.37
CA ALA A 235 5.12 5.09 -19.74
C ALA A 235 4.53 3.72 -20.11
N ALA A 236 3.79 3.66 -21.20
CA ALA A 236 2.75 2.66 -21.44
C ALA A 236 3.28 1.28 -21.84
N ASN A 237 4.58 1.01 -21.89
CA ASN A 237 4.99 0.04 -22.89
C ASN A 237 5.67 -1.24 -22.43
N GLU A 238 6.16 -1.38 -21.19
CA GLU A 238 6.67 -2.70 -20.79
C GLU A 238 6.52 -2.97 -19.30
N PRO A 239 5.89 -4.11 -18.91
CA PRO A 239 5.94 -4.59 -17.53
C PRO A 239 7.39 -5.00 -17.23
N GLY A 240 8.05 -4.31 -16.34
CA GLY A 240 9.44 -4.61 -15.95
C GLY A 240 10.47 -3.53 -16.27
N SER A 241 10.16 -2.54 -17.10
CA SER A 241 10.96 -1.32 -17.24
C SER A 241 10.73 -0.43 -16.02
N ALA A 242 11.49 -0.67 -14.97
CA ALA A 242 11.33 -0.08 -13.64
C ALA A 242 11.52 1.46 -13.59
N ASN A 243 11.89 2.12 -14.68
CA ASN A 243 12.33 3.52 -14.67
C ASN A 243 11.65 4.43 -15.69
N ASP A 244 10.71 3.95 -16.50
CA ASP A 244 10.09 4.75 -17.55
C ASP A 244 8.85 5.51 -17.05
N TYR A 245 9.07 6.42 -16.11
CA TYR A 245 8.14 7.54 -15.96
C TYR A 245 8.34 8.51 -17.12
N ASP A 246 7.28 8.90 -17.78
CA ASP A 246 7.32 10.09 -18.62
C ASP A 246 7.83 11.27 -17.77
N VAL A 247 8.94 11.87 -18.18
CA VAL A 247 9.60 12.98 -17.47
C VAL A 247 8.63 14.14 -17.23
N SER A 248 7.71 14.37 -18.14
CA SER A 248 6.67 15.40 -18.03
C SER A 248 5.67 15.08 -16.91
N SER A 249 5.29 13.81 -16.80
CA SER A 249 4.40 13.30 -15.74
C SER A 249 5.06 13.43 -14.36
N PHE A 250 6.35 13.13 -14.24
CA PHE A 250 7.07 13.30 -12.99
C PHE A 250 7.21 14.77 -12.57
N LYS A 251 7.50 15.68 -13.51
CA LYS A 251 7.52 17.13 -13.25
C LYS A 251 6.16 17.61 -12.73
N LYS A 252 5.07 17.12 -13.35
CA LYS A 252 3.71 17.43 -12.91
C LYS A 252 3.45 16.88 -11.50
N LEU A 253 3.80 15.60 -11.22
CA LEU A 253 3.70 14.99 -9.90
C LEU A 253 4.40 15.85 -8.85
N LEU A 254 5.64 16.27 -9.11
CA LEU A 254 6.42 17.10 -8.19
C LEU A 254 5.75 18.46 -7.92
N LYS A 255 5.22 19.12 -8.96
CA LYS A 255 4.48 20.38 -8.84
C LYS A 255 3.23 20.21 -7.99
N ASP A 256 2.38 19.22 -8.33
CA ASP A 256 1.11 18.97 -7.66
C ASP A 256 1.33 18.55 -6.20
N SER A 257 2.39 17.77 -5.93
CA SER A 257 2.77 17.38 -4.57
C SER A 257 3.27 18.56 -3.73
N LYS A 258 4.11 19.44 -4.28
CA LYS A 258 4.55 20.65 -3.59
C LYS A 258 3.36 21.55 -3.23
N GLN A 259 2.40 21.69 -4.13
CA GLN A 259 1.17 22.41 -3.87
C GLN A 259 0.34 21.73 -2.76
N ALA A 260 0.18 20.42 -2.80
CA ALA A 260 -0.53 19.67 -1.77
C ALA A 260 0.13 19.83 -0.39
N PHE A 261 1.44 19.78 -0.28
CA PHE A 261 2.17 20.04 0.97
C PHE A 261 1.93 21.47 1.49
N ALA A 262 1.96 22.47 0.60
CA ALA A 262 1.67 23.87 0.97
C ALA A 262 0.22 24.06 1.47
N GLU A 263 -0.72 23.28 0.95
CA GLU A 263 -2.12 23.25 1.33
C GLU A 263 -2.39 22.39 2.59
N GLY A 264 -1.34 21.81 3.18
CA GLY A 264 -1.42 21.04 4.42
C GLY A 264 -1.90 19.60 4.24
N PHE A 265 -1.66 18.99 3.09
CA PHE A 265 -1.89 17.57 2.85
C PHE A 265 -0.59 16.77 3.01
N ASP A 266 -0.72 15.50 3.39
CA ASP A 266 0.31 14.48 3.22
C ASP A 266 0.17 13.83 1.84
N ILE A 267 1.22 13.15 1.38
CA ILE A 267 1.20 12.38 0.12
C ILE A 267 1.40 10.91 0.43
N GLY A 268 0.49 10.08 -0.06
CA GLY A 268 0.60 8.61 0.00
C GLY A 268 1.08 8.05 -1.33
N ILE A 269 2.09 7.19 -1.31
CA ILE A 269 2.66 6.54 -2.48
C ILE A 269 2.80 5.04 -2.23
N LEU A 270 2.47 4.24 -3.24
CA LEU A 270 2.72 2.82 -3.29
C LEU A 270 3.95 2.61 -4.20
N PRO A 271 5.18 2.48 -3.63
CA PRO A 271 6.41 2.60 -4.40
C PRO A 271 6.69 1.40 -5.32
N GLU A 272 5.92 0.32 -5.23
CA GLU A 272 5.90 -0.77 -6.21
C GLU A 272 5.32 -0.32 -7.57
N GLY A 273 4.62 0.82 -7.62
CA GLY A 273 4.07 1.44 -8.82
C GLY A 273 2.93 0.68 -9.49
N GLN A 274 2.78 -0.59 -9.19
CA GLN A 274 1.72 -1.47 -9.68
C GLN A 274 1.32 -2.48 -8.60
N LEU A 275 0.21 -3.16 -8.85
CA LEU A 275 -0.29 -4.20 -7.97
C LEU A 275 0.64 -5.42 -8.04
N ASN A 276 1.15 -5.86 -6.89
CA ASN A 276 2.09 -6.98 -6.80
C ASN A 276 1.40 -8.29 -7.22
N PRO A 277 1.87 -8.98 -8.26
CA PRO A 277 1.25 -10.23 -8.74
C PRO A 277 1.48 -11.43 -7.81
N SER A 278 2.49 -11.39 -6.95
CA SER A 278 2.87 -12.48 -6.05
C SER A 278 3.20 -11.96 -4.64
N PRO A 279 2.23 -11.37 -3.92
CA PRO A 279 2.49 -10.71 -2.65
C PRO A 279 2.99 -11.65 -1.56
N GLU A 280 2.79 -12.96 -1.70
CA GLU A 280 3.29 -13.99 -0.79
C GLU A 280 4.82 -14.19 -0.90
N GLN A 281 5.41 -13.81 -2.03
CA GLN A 281 6.85 -13.96 -2.30
C GLN A 281 7.68 -12.76 -1.87
N GLY A 282 7.02 -11.67 -1.44
CA GLY A 282 7.68 -10.44 -1.04
C GLY A 282 7.23 -9.23 -1.86
N LEU A 283 8.07 -8.20 -1.87
CA LEU A 283 7.81 -6.98 -2.60
C LEU A 283 8.23 -7.08 -4.07
N MET A 284 7.58 -6.31 -4.90
CA MET A 284 8.11 -6.00 -6.24
C MET A 284 9.29 -5.03 -6.15
N PRO A 285 10.06 -4.86 -7.25
CA PRO A 285 11.08 -3.81 -7.32
C PRO A 285 10.52 -2.44 -6.94
N ILE A 286 11.21 -1.76 -6.04
CA ILE A 286 10.79 -0.49 -5.46
C ILE A 286 11.28 0.67 -6.33
N PHE A 287 10.35 1.50 -6.77
CA PHE A 287 10.68 2.71 -7.53
C PHE A 287 11.22 3.82 -6.62
N SER A 288 12.31 4.44 -7.04
CA SER A 288 12.93 5.57 -6.34
C SER A 288 12.10 6.87 -6.37
N GLY A 289 10.97 6.88 -7.07
CA GLY A 289 10.11 8.07 -7.22
C GLY A 289 9.62 8.64 -5.90
N ALA A 290 9.29 7.79 -4.91
CA ALA A 290 8.87 8.22 -3.58
C ALA A 290 10.02 8.92 -2.81
N PHE A 291 11.23 8.36 -2.85
CA PHE A 291 12.44 8.97 -2.31
C PHE A 291 12.75 10.30 -2.98
N THR A 292 12.75 10.33 -4.31
CA THR A 292 13.04 11.54 -5.09
C THR A 292 12.04 12.66 -4.78
N LEU A 293 10.74 12.34 -4.69
CA LEU A 293 9.72 13.29 -4.28
C LEU A 293 9.98 13.85 -2.88
N ALA A 294 10.24 12.98 -1.90
CA ALA A 294 10.50 13.36 -0.52
C ALA A 294 11.75 14.28 -0.42
N ARG A 295 12.84 13.89 -1.07
CA ARG A 295 14.12 14.65 -1.11
C ARG A 295 13.93 16.03 -1.74
N LEU A 296 13.32 16.11 -2.93
CA LEU A 296 13.12 17.38 -3.64
C LEU A 296 12.09 18.29 -2.96
N SER A 297 11.18 17.72 -2.19
CA SER A 297 10.21 18.47 -1.39
C SER A 297 10.67 18.76 0.03
N LYS A 298 11.85 18.25 0.42
CA LYS A 298 12.40 18.35 1.78
C LYS A 298 11.38 17.86 2.83
N ARG A 299 10.80 16.70 2.60
CA ARG A 299 9.79 16.09 3.49
C ARG A 299 10.28 14.75 4.01
N PRO A 300 9.94 14.40 5.26
CA PRO A 300 10.26 13.09 5.80
C PRO A 300 9.40 12.02 5.13
N VAL A 301 9.91 10.79 5.11
CA VAL A 301 9.19 9.60 4.69
C VAL A 301 8.78 8.81 5.92
N ASN A 302 7.50 8.46 6.00
CA ASN A 302 6.94 7.52 6.97
C ASN A 302 6.59 6.21 6.27
N LEU A 303 6.82 5.09 6.92
CA LEU A 303 6.53 3.77 6.39
C LEU A 303 5.17 3.29 6.89
N MET A 304 4.46 2.59 6.02
CA MET A 304 3.28 1.77 6.36
C MET A 304 3.45 0.40 5.72
N ALA A 305 2.89 -0.61 6.36
CA ALA A 305 2.90 -1.97 5.84
C ALA A 305 1.49 -2.58 5.92
N LEU A 306 1.14 -3.37 4.93
CA LEU A 306 -0.14 -4.03 4.80
C LEU A 306 0.07 -5.52 4.55
N TYR A 307 -0.60 -6.36 5.36
CA TYR A 307 -0.55 -7.81 5.27
C TYR A 307 -1.95 -8.41 5.15
N GLY A 308 -2.08 -9.46 4.37
CA GLY A 308 -3.28 -10.29 4.30
C GLY A 308 -4.39 -9.77 3.38
N ALA A 309 -4.29 -8.58 2.81
CA ALA A 309 -5.30 -8.06 1.88
C ALA A 309 -5.38 -8.91 0.60
N HIS A 310 -4.27 -9.44 0.09
CA HIS A 310 -4.21 -10.37 -1.03
C HIS A 310 -4.96 -11.68 -0.77
N ARG A 311 -5.10 -12.10 0.48
CA ARG A 311 -5.88 -13.29 0.87
C ARG A 311 -7.38 -13.12 0.70
N LEU A 312 -7.85 -11.88 0.58
CA LEU A 312 -9.23 -11.52 0.27
C LEU A 312 -9.42 -11.38 -1.24
N TRP A 313 -8.57 -10.58 -1.87
CA TRP A 313 -8.61 -10.30 -3.29
C TRP A 313 -7.19 -10.30 -3.84
N HIS A 314 -6.81 -11.44 -4.40
CA HIS A 314 -5.50 -11.63 -5.00
C HIS A 314 -5.44 -10.93 -6.36
N PRO A 315 -4.32 -10.30 -6.72
CA PRO A 315 -4.17 -9.58 -7.98
C PRO A 315 -4.41 -10.42 -9.23
N ILE A 316 -3.99 -11.67 -9.22
CA ILE A 316 -4.13 -12.61 -10.34
C ILE A 316 -5.35 -13.51 -10.16
N ASP A 317 -5.46 -14.20 -9.01
CA ASP A 317 -6.55 -15.17 -8.74
C ASP A 317 -7.90 -14.48 -8.51
N GLY A 318 -7.91 -13.14 -8.45
CA GLY A 318 -9.11 -12.37 -8.17
C GLY A 318 -9.63 -12.59 -6.75
N MET A 319 -10.94 -12.68 -6.59
CA MET A 319 -11.59 -12.87 -5.28
C MET A 319 -11.50 -14.32 -4.80
N HIS A 320 -10.29 -14.81 -4.64
CA HIS A 320 -10.02 -16.14 -4.09
C HIS A 320 -9.68 -16.04 -2.60
N VAL A 321 -10.72 -16.10 -1.76
CA VAL A 321 -10.61 -15.90 -0.31
C VAL A 321 -9.82 -17.05 0.35
N LYS A 322 -8.62 -16.74 0.81
CA LYS A 322 -7.73 -17.65 1.58
C LYS A 322 -7.66 -17.29 3.07
N GLY A 323 -8.26 -16.16 3.47
CA GLY A 323 -8.29 -15.68 4.86
C GLY A 323 -9.03 -14.35 4.95
N ARG A 324 -9.28 -13.87 6.16
CA ARG A 324 -10.00 -12.60 6.40
C ARG A 324 -9.27 -11.63 7.33
N ASP A 325 -8.13 -12.05 7.87
CA ASP A 325 -7.34 -11.21 8.76
C ASP A 325 -6.46 -10.28 7.92
N VAL A 326 -6.63 -8.98 8.15
CA VAL A 326 -5.86 -7.92 7.49
C VAL A 326 -5.20 -7.09 8.57
N LEU A 327 -3.88 -7.01 8.52
CA LEU A 327 -3.08 -6.22 9.44
C LEU A 327 -2.52 -5.01 8.69
N VAL A 328 -2.59 -3.85 9.33
CA VAL A 328 -1.98 -2.62 8.81
C VAL A 328 -1.13 -2.02 9.93
N ARG A 329 0.11 -1.73 9.60
CA ARG A 329 1.11 -1.17 10.52
C ARG A 329 1.56 0.19 10.02
N SER A 330 1.83 1.13 10.91
CA SER A 330 2.49 2.38 10.59
C SER A 330 3.74 2.58 11.45
N TYR A 331 4.80 3.08 10.81
CA TYR A 331 6.07 3.44 11.44
C TYR A 331 6.28 4.95 11.27
N PRO A 332 5.79 5.76 12.22
CA PRO A 332 5.69 7.22 12.07
C PRO A 332 6.99 7.96 12.42
N VAL A 333 8.14 7.34 12.20
CA VAL A 333 9.45 7.90 12.62
C VAL A 333 9.90 9.06 11.75
N GLY A 334 9.28 9.33 10.61
CA GLY A 334 9.54 10.50 9.77
C GLY A 334 11.01 10.68 9.40
N ARG A 335 11.56 9.80 8.55
CA ARG A 335 12.98 9.77 8.23
C ARG A 335 13.32 10.52 6.94
N TYR A 336 14.50 11.18 6.93
CA TYR A 336 15.14 11.74 5.74
C TYR A 336 16.24 10.78 5.28
N TYR A 337 15.98 10.04 4.21
CA TYR A 337 16.95 9.10 3.63
C TYR A 337 18.03 9.85 2.86
N ARG A 338 19.28 9.37 2.93
CA ARG A 338 20.45 9.96 2.26
C ARG A 338 20.54 9.54 0.79
N SER A 339 20.20 8.29 0.51
CA SER A 339 20.21 7.71 -0.84
C SER A 339 18.94 6.93 -1.16
N SER A 340 18.73 6.65 -2.45
CA SER A 340 17.66 5.76 -2.91
C SER A 340 17.83 4.36 -2.38
N ASP A 341 19.07 3.87 -2.35
CA ASP A 341 19.39 2.50 -1.95
C ASP A 341 19.11 2.29 -0.46
N GLU A 342 19.44 3.28 0.38
CA GLU A 342 19.09 3.28 1.80
C GLU A 342 17.57 3.21 2.00
N PHE A 343 16.81 3.98 1.22
CA PHE A 343 15.34 3.95 1.27
C PHE A 343 14.80 2.58 0.85
N VAL A 344 15.27 2.04 -0.27
CA VAL A 344 14.84 0.74 -0.80
C VAL A 344 15.16 -0.37 0.19
N ALA A 345 16.39 -0.46 0.68
CA ALA A 345 16.81 -1.48 1.65
C ALA A 345 15.98 -1.41 2.94
N THR A 346 15.74 -0.20 3.48
CA THR A 346 14.90 -0.05 4.67
C THR A 346 13.46 -0.46 4.40
N PHE A 347 12.90 -0.08 3.25
CA PHE A 347 11.54 -0.45 2.87
C PHE A 347 11.38 -1.96 2.70
N GLU A 348 12.32 -2.61 2.02
CA GLU A 348 12.33 -4.07 1.83
C GLU A 348 12.45 -4.82 3.17
N LYS A 349 13.34 -4.39 4.04
CA LYS A 349 13.53 -5.02 5.36
C LYS A 349 12.33 -4.83 6.27
N VAL A 350 11.83 -3.62 6.43
CA VAL A 350 10.75 -3.31 7.39
C VAL A 350 9.38 -3.65 6.80
N VAL A 351 9.05 -3.06 5.64
CA VAL A 351 7.72 -3.21 5.04
C VAL A 351 7.58 -4.56 4.35
N GLY A 352 8.63 -5.05 3.70
CA GLY A 352 8.66 -6.37 3.07
C GLY A 352 8.49 -7.49 4.09
N HIS A 353 9.22 -7.44 5.20
CA HIS A 353 9.06 -8.42 6.28
C HIS A 353 7.63 -8.46 6.81
N PHE A 354 7.09 -7.29 7.21
CA PHE A 354 5.70 -7.23 7.69
C PHE A 354 4.69 -7.66 6.62
N GLY A 355 4.88 -7.23 5.40
CA GLY A 355 3.99 -7.55 4.27
C GLY A 355 3.89 -9.05 3.96
N THR A 356 4.92 -9.83 4.27
CA THR A 356 4.96 -11.28 4.06
C THR A 356 4.57 -12.07 5.31
N THR A 357 5.00 -11.65 6.50
CA THR A 357 4.81 -12.39 7.75
C THR A 357 3.61 -11.92 8.59
N GLY A 358 3.23 -10.65 8.47
CA GLY A 358 2.24 -10.00 9.34
C GLY A 358 2.79 -9.66 10.73
N ALA A 359 4.09 -9.79 10.95
CA ALA A 359 4.78 -9.47 12.19
C ALA A 359 5.87 -8.42 11.96
N ASP A 360 6.16 -7.63 12.99
CA ASP A 360 7.33 -6.74 12.96
C ASP A 360 8.63 -7.54 13.06
N LEU A 361 9.73 -6.96 12.60
CA LEU A 361 11.07 -7.41 12.95
C LEU A 361 11.25 -7.39 14.49
N PRO A 362 12.24 -8.13 15.02
CA PRO A 362 12.63 -7.98 16.42
C PRO A 362 12.87 -6.49 16.75
N GLU A 363 12.39 -6.02 17.92
CA GLU A 363 12.33 -4.58 18.23
C GLU A 363 13.69 -3.87 18.06
N ALA A 364 14.78 -4.51 18.47
CA ALA A 364 16.12 -3.94 18.33
C ALA A 364 16.50 -3.73 16.85
N GLU A 365 16.28 -4.75 16.02
CA GLU A 365 16.56 -4.71 14.58
C GLU A 365 15.65 -3.69 13.88
N LEU A 366 14.36 -3.66 14.23
CA LEU A 366 13.41 -2.70 13.70
C LEU A 366 13.87 -1.25 13.96
N GLN A 367 14.31 -0.95 15.18
CA GLN A 367 14.79 0.39 15.54
C GLN A 367 16.08 0.74 14.82
N GLU A 368 16.99 -0.21 14.62
CA GLU A 368 18.22 0.02 13.86
C GLU A 368 17.93 0.36 12.39
N TRP A 369 16.98 -0.33 11.75
CA TRP A 369 16.54 -0.01 10.39
C TRP A 369 15.79 1.33 10.33
N LEU A 370 14.90 1.62 11.26
CA LEU A 370 14.15 2.87 11.30
C LEU A 370 15.04 4.09 11.57
N THR A 371 16.09 3.95 12.35
CA THR A 371 17.06 5.03 12.63
C THR A 371 18.16 5.16 11.58
N GLY A 372 18.44 4.11 10.82
CA GLY A 372 19.46 4.04 9.77
C GLY A 372 20.79 3.45 10.22
N LYS A 373 20.91 3.04 11.47
CA LYS A 373 22.12 2.44 11.99
C LYS A 373 22.45 1.11 11.26
N ALA A 374 21.44 0.26 11.04
CA ALA A 374 21.64 -1.00 10.32
C ALA A 374 22.17 -0.79 8.90
N TRP A 375 21.73 0.26 8.21
CA TRP A 375 22.27 0.61 6.89
C TRP A 375 23.75 1.00 6.95
N ASP A 376 24.13 1.79 7.94
CA ASP A 376 25.54 2.21 8.11
C ASP A 376 26.44 1.01 8.39
N ASP A 377 26.02 0.12 9.28
CA ASP A 377 26.74 -1.11 9.61
C ASP A 377 26.90 -2.04 8.39
N ASP A 378 25.87 -2.16 7.53
CA ASP A 378 25.95 -2.94 6.29
C ASP A 378 26.92 -2.31 5.28
N GLN A 379 26.93 -0.99 5.13
CA GLN A 379 27.87 -0.31 4.24
C GLN A 379 29.33 -0.46 4.72
N GLU A 380 29.57 -0.41 6.02
CA GLU A 380 30.91 -0.68 6.58
C GLU A 380 31.37 -2.10 6.31
N ARG A 381 30.49 -3.10 6.48
CA ARG A 381 30.81 -4.52 6.16
C ARG A 381 31.13 -4.72 4.68
N ILE A 382 30.34 -4.15 3.77
CA ILE A 382 30.56 -4.22 2.32
C ILE A 382 31.89 -3.58 1.95
N SER A 383 32.20 -2.42 2.51
CA SER A 383 33.44 -1.69 2.26
C SER A 383 34.66 -2.48 2.74
N ALA A 384 34.61 -3.06 3.93
CA ALA A 384 35.66 -3.91 4.49
C ALA A 384 35.88 -5.18 3.65
N ALA A 385 34.81 -5.86 3.23
CA ALA A 385 34.89 -7.04 2.39
C ALA A 385 35.52 -6.72 1.01
N THR A 386 35.15 -5.59 0.42
CA THR A 386 35.70 -5.12 -0.86
C THR A 386 37.19 -4.80 -0.74
N ALA A 387 37.61 -4.12 0.33
CA ALA A 387 39.01 -3.81 0.59
C ALA A 387 39.86 -5.09 0.75
N THR A 388 39.33 -6.08 1.47
CA THR A 388 39.97 -7.40 1.66
C THR A 388 40.13 -8.15 0.35
N ALA A 389 39.08 -8.16 -0.50
CA ALA A 389 39.11 -8.81 -1.82
C ALA A 389 40.13 -8.13 -2.75
N THR A 390 40.21 -6.81 -2.74
CA THR A 390 41.17 -6.05 -3.54
C THR A 390 42.62 -6.32 -3.08
N ALA A 391 42.88 -6.37 -1.77
CA ALA A 391 44.19 -6.70 -1.22
C ALA A 391 44.63 -8.12 -1.61
N ALA A 392 43.71 -9.09 -1.56
CA ALA A 392 43.97 -10.48 -1.96
C ALA A 392 44.31 -10.63 -3.46
N SER A 393 43.68 -9.82 -4.33
CA SER A 393 43.97 -9.83 -5.78
C SER A 393 45.32 -9.23 -6.11
N HIS A 394 45.75 -8.21 -5.41
CA HIS A 394 47.08 -7.58 -5.57
C HIS A 394 48.23 -8.53 -5.14
N THR A 395 47.98 -9.38 -4.15
CA THR A 395 48.98 -10.34 -3.67
C THR A 395 49.18 -11.51 -4.65
N LYS A 396 48.12 -11.90 -5.39
CA LYS A 396 48.22 -12.97 -6.42
C LYS A 396 48.95 -12.54 -7.69
N ASN A 397 48.93 -11.25 -8.03
CA ASN A 397 49.60 -10.72 -9.24
C ASN A 397 51.11 -10.41 -9.02
N LYS A 398 51.63 -10.57 -7.81
CA LYS A 398 53.07 -10.36 -7.49
C LYS A 398 53.87 -11.69 -7.37
N LYS A 399 53.25 -12.81 -7.57
CA LYS A 399 53.91 -14.15 -7.71
C LYS A 399 53.88 -14.60 -9.16
#